data_5dcc142e4ed87ca76b3b61ff85cc4124
#
_entry.id   5dcc142e4ed87ca76b3b61ff85cc4124
#
_cell.length_a   1.000
_cell.length_b   1.000
_cell.length_c   1.000
_cell.angle_alpha   90.00
_cell.angle_beta   90.00
_cell.angle_gamma   90.00
#
_symmetry.space_group_name_H-M   'P 1'
#
loop_
_entity.id
_entity.type
_entity.pdbx_description
1 polymer ?
#
loop_
_entity_poly.entity_id
_entity_poly.type
_entity_poly.pdbx_seq_one_letter_code
_entity_poly.pdbx_strand_id
1 'polypeptide(L)'
;MPAKRNGAIAPVIIKRVTVASDHGHHGGAWKVAYADFVTAMMAFFLLMWLLSATTEKQREGLASYFDSTIAHSRNGAGVGLENGVGDSEAALPGGAEDTAFEQLASHIQDQLTGTGAESMQMMNLLRHVVTRMTEEGLVIELTDLTDAPLFQDETAQPQPALRDLAALLGRVLGDVRNDIAIGGHVRAYPDVLKQSPIWPLSDARAHTVRNLLEQSRLDDKRIQRVTGFADRRNRSQNPMDPMNNRIEVILLR
;
A
#
# COMPACT_ATOMS: atom_id res chain seq x y z
N MET A 1 37.39 -80.63 -64.38
CA MET A 1 35.93 -80.37 -64.37
C MET A 1 35.62 -79.64 -63.11
N PRO A 2 35.22 -78.36 -63.12
CA PRO A 2 34.87 -77.64 -61.92
C PRO A 2 33.39 -77.75 -61.61
N ALA A 3 33.05 -77.96 -60.35
CA ALA A 3 31.72 -78.10 -59.75
C ALA A 3 30.99 -76.74 -59.75
N LYS A 4 29.76 -76.72 -60.25
CA LYS A 4 28.82 -75.61 -60.12
C LYS A 4 28.38 -75.43 -58.64
N ARG A 5 28.70 -74.31 -58.09
CA ARG A 5 28.09 -73.88 -56.83
C ARG A 5 26.71 -73.24 -57.12
N ASN A 6 25.66 -73.90 -56.69
CA ASN A 6 24.33 -73.31 -56.64
C ASN A 6 24.30 -72.30 -55.50
N GLY A 7 24.22 -71.03 -55.87
CA GLY A 7 23.97 -69.98 -54.89
C GLY A 7 22.49 -70.02 -54.41
N ALA A 8 22.27 -70.43 -53.19
CA ALA A 8 20.96 -70.33 -52.62
C ALA A 8 20.62 -68.85 -52.35
N ILE A 9 19.59 -68.38 -53.09
CA ILE A 9 19.04 -67.02 -52.87
C ILE A 9 18.28 -67.06 -51.55
N ALA A 10 18.79 -66.29 -50.56
CA ALA A 10 18.12 -66.17 -49.28
C ALA A 10 16.77 -65.45 -49.46
N PRO A 11 15.69 -65.94 -48.88
CA PRO A 11 14.38 -65.28 -48.98
C PRO A 11 14.39 -63.91 -48.27
N VAL A 12 14.02 -62.87 -48.99
CA VAL A 12 13.84 -61.52 -48.48
C VAL A 12 12.51 -61.47 -47.72
N ILE A 13 12.57 -61.38 -46.37
CA ILE A 13 11.39 -61.22 -45.54
C ILE A 13 11.03 -59.74 -45.47
N ILE A 14 10.02 -59.32 -46.19
CA ILE A 14 9.48 -57.97 -46.10
C ILE A 14 8.48 -57.93 -44.92
N LYS A 15 8.88 -57.38 -43.77
CA LYS A 15 7.98 -57.11 -42.68
C LYS A 15 7.17 -55.84 -42.99
N ARG A 16 5.93 -56.00 -43.43
CA ARG A 16 5.00 -54.88 -43.63
C ARG A 16 4.46 -54.47 -42.27
N VAL A 17 4.99 -53.36 -41.69
CA VAL A 17 4.45 -52.77 -40.50
C VAL A 17 3.30 -51.86 -40.95
N THR A 18 2.09 -52.27 -40.77
CA THR A 18 0.91 -51.42 -40.85
C THR A 18 0.91 -50.54 -39.60
N VAL A 19 1.32 -49.30 -39.72
CA VAL A 19 1.05 -48.28 -38.67
C VAL A 19 -0.45 -48.07 -38.69
N ALA A 20 -1.14 -48.59 -37.69
CA ALA A 20 -2.51 -48.20 -37.42
C ALA A 20 -2.47 -46.69 -37.16
N SER A 21 -3.02 -45.89 -38.06
CA SER A 21 -3.26 -44.50 -37.79
C SER A 21 -4.28 -44.44 -36.68
N ASP A 22 -3.77 -44.16 -35.49
CA ASP A 22 -4.60 -43.82 -34.31
C ASP A 22 -5.32 -42.50 -34.68
N HIS A 23 -6.50 -42.64 -35.29
CA HIS A 23 -7.43 -41.53 -35.42
C HIS A 23 -7.97 -41.23 -34.02
N GLY A 24 -7.12 -40.57 -33.23
CA GLY A 24 -7.55 -39.95 -31.97
C GLY A 24 -8.80 -39.14 -32.27
N HIS A 25 -9.88 -39.52 -31.63
CA HIS A 25 -11.17 -38.86 -31.76
C HIS A 25 -11.06 -37.40 -31.30
N HIS A 26 -10.64 -36.49 -32.17
CA HIS A 26 -10.64 -35.05 -31.94
C HIS A 26 -12.05 -34.45 -31.83
N GLY A 27 -13.09 -35.28 -31.84
CA GLY A 27 -14.49 -34.85 -31.75
C GLY A 27 -14.95 -34.31 -30.38
N GLY A 28 -14.09 -34.39 -29.34
CA GLY A 28 -14.44 -33.93 -27.99
C GLY A 28 -13.86 -32.58 -27.60
N ALA A 29 -12.82 -32.10 -28.24
CA ALA A 29 -12.11 -30.87 -27.81
C ALA A 29 -12.99 -29.62 -27.86
N TRP A 30 -13.87 -29.49 -28.84
CA TRP A 30 -14.82 -28.38 -28.91
C TRP A 30 -15.86 -28.39 -27.75
N LYS A 31 -16.23 -29.59 -27.27
CA LYS A 31 -17.16 -29.74 -26.13
C LYS A 31 -16.53 -29.24 -24.84
N VAL A 32 -15.21 -29.46 -24.65
CA VAL A 32 -14.48 -28.97 -23.50
C VAL A 32 -14.36 -27.43 -23.56
N ALA A 33 -14.03 -26.88 -24.73
CA ALA A 33 -14.00 -25.45 -24.92
C ALA A 33 -15.38 -24.78 -24.72
N TYR A 34 -16.44 -25.44 -25.19
CA TYR A 34 -17.81 -24.98 -24.98
C TYR A 34 -18.21 -25.04 -23.49
N ALA A 35 -17.86 -26.12 -22.79
CA ALA A 35 -18.12 -26.24 -21.36
C ALA A 35 -17.36 -25.16 -20.55
N ASP A 36 -16.11 -24.88 -20.89
CA ASP A 36 -15.31 -23.82 -20.27
C ASP A 36 -15.94 -22.45 -20.48
N PHE A 37 -16.35 -22.14 -21.71
CA PHE A 37 -17.05 -20.90 -22.01
C PHE A 37 -18.35 -20.74 -21.22
N VAL A 38 -19.18 -21.80 -21.14
CA VAL A 38 -20.44 -21.76 -20.41
C VAL A 38 -20.20 -21.60 -18.90
N THR A 39 -19.19 -22.27 -18.33
CA THR A 39 -18.86 -22.12 -16.92
C THR A 39 -18.33 -20.71 -16.60
N ALA A 40 -17.49 -20.14 -17.48
CA ALA A 40 -17.03 -18.77 -17.36
C ALA A 40 -18.18 -17.76 -17.43
N MET A 41 -19.11 -17.94 -18.35
CA MET A 41 -20.32 -17.11 -18.46
C MET A 41 -21.20 -17.24 -17.20
N MET A 42 -21.37 -18.45 -16.68
CA MET A 42 -22.12 -18.67 -15.45
C MET A 42 -21.48 -17.97 -14.25
N ALA A 43 -20.15 -18.08 -14.12
CA ALA A 43 -19.41 -17.38 -13.06
C ALA A 43 -19.55 -15.86 -13.18
N PHE A 44 -19.48 -15.32 -14.39
CA PHE A 44 -19.68 -13.89 -14.66
C PHE A 44 -21.08 -13.42 -14.25
N PHE A 45 -22.14 -14.17 -14.62
CA PHE A 45 -23.50 -13.84 -14.23
C PHE A 45 -23.73 -13.93 -12.72
N LEU A 46 -23.10 -14.92 -12.05
CA LEU A 46 -23.16 -15.03 -10.59
C LEU A 46 -22.49 -13.85 -9.90
N LEU A 47 -21.31 -13.43 -10.38
CA LEU A 47 -20.63 -12.23 -9.88
C LEU A 47 -21.46 -10.97 -10.10
N MET A 48 -22.06 -10.81 -11.28
CA MET A 48 -22.89 -9.67 -11.59
C MET A 48 -24.19 -9.66 -10.75
N TRP A 49 -24.78 -10.84 -10.51
CA TRP A 49 -25.94 -10.98 -9.63
C TRP A 49 -25.58 -10.66 -8.18
N LEU A 50 -24.45 -11.17 -7.69
CA LEU A 50 -23.95 -10.85 -6.35
C LEU A 50 -23.71 -9.35 -6.20
N LEU A 51 -23.08 -8.72 -7.20
CA LEU A 51 -22.82 -7.28 -7.19
C LEU A 51 -24.13 -6.46 -7.24
N SER A 52 -25.17 -6.93 -7.93
CA SER A 52 -26.48 -6.26 -7.95
C SER A 52 -27.27 -6.43 -6.65
N ALA A 53 -27.00 -7.50 -5.90
CA ALA A 53 -27.60 -7.76 -4.60
C ALA A 53 -26.93 -7.00 -3.45
N THR A 54 -25.74 -6.41 -3.68
CA THR A 54 -25.04 -5.60 -2.67
C THR A 54 -25.64 -4.20 -2.58
N THR A 55 -25.77 -3.69 -1.37
CA THR A 55 -26.22 -2.31 -1.12
C THR A 55 -25.17 -1.29 -1.62
N GLU A 56 -25.63 -0.07 -1.89
CA GLU A 56 -24.75 1.00 -2.41
C GLU A 56 -23.55 1.27 -1.50
N LYS A 57 -23.73 1.22 -0.18
CA LYS A 57 -22.65 1.32 0.82
C LYS A 57 -21.62 0.18 0.73
N GLN A 58 -22.05 -1.01 0.42
CA GLN A 58 -21.15 -2.16 0.24
C GLN A 58 -20.37 -2.08 -1.07
N ARG A 59 -20.98 -1.52 -2.14
CA ARG A 59 -20.27 -1.24 -3.40
C ARG A 59 -19.21 -0.16 -3.23
N GLU A 60 -19.53 0.88 -2.49
CA GLU A 60 -18.60 1.98 -2.19
C GLU A 60 -17.41 1.48 -1.35
N GLY A 61 -17.67 0.61 -0.35
CA GLY A 61 -16.61 -0.07 0.41
C GLY A 61 -15.73 -0.99 -0.44
N LEU A 62 -16.31 -1.70 -1.41
CA LEU A 62 -15.54 -2.52 -2.35
C LEU A 62 -14.74 -1.64 -3.33
N ALA A 63 -15.35 -0.58 -3.87
CA ALA A 63 -14.69 0.36 -4.77
C ALA A 63 -13.52 1.06 -4.07
N SER A 64 -13.67 1.47 -2.81
CA SER A 64 -12.59 2.09 -2.04
C SER A 64 -11.43 1.13 -1.77
N TYR A 65 -11.69 -0.16 -1.64
CA TYR A 65 -10.65 -1.18 -1.50
C TYR A 65 -9.81 -1.34 -2.78
N PHE A 66 -10.43 -1.22 -3.96
CA PHE A 66 -9.72 -1.28 -5.24
C PHE A 66 -9.15 0.07 -5.68
N ASP A 67 -9.63 1.18 -5.15
CA ASP A 67 -9.20 2.54 -5.50
C ASP A 67 -8.07 3.07 -4.60
N SER A 68 -7.52 2.22 -3.74
CA SER A 68 -6.40 2.55 -2.83
C SER A 68 -5.10 2.95 -3.55
N THR A 69 -5.12 3.05 -4.88
CA THR A 69 -3.95 3.40 -5.67
C THR A 69 -3.95 4.83 -6.20
N ILE A 70 -5.07 5.57 -6.19
CA ILE A 70 -5.13 6.97 -6.70
C ILE A 70 -6.21 7.77 -5.95
N ALA A 71 -5.99 8.11 -4.71
CA ALA A 71 -6.71 9.23 -4.11
C ALA A 71 -5.79 10.45 -4.04
N HIS A 72 -5.55 11.06 -5.18
CA HIS A 72 -5.30 12.49 -5.20
C HIS A 72 -6.62 13.16 -4.88
N SER A 73 -6.70 13.62 -3.65
CA SER A 73 -7.72 14.53 -3.18
C SER A 73 -7.95 15.64 -4.22
N ARG A 74 -9.13 15.64 -4.77
CA ARG A 74 -9.66 16.82 -5.42
C ARG A 74 -11.09 17.06 -4.96
N ASN A 75 -11.16 17.99 -4.02
CA ASN A 75 -12.28 18.90 -3.80
C ASN A 75 -13.59 18.31 -3.29
N GLY A 76 -13.82 18.57 -2.05
CA GLY A 76 -14.78 19.49 -1.49
C GLY A 76 -16.22 19.37 -1.98
N ALA A 77 -17.04 19.33 -1.04
CA ALA A 77 -18.43 19.70 -0.89
C ALA A 77 -19.29 18.51 -0.51
N GLY A 78 -19.57 18.42 0.73
CA GLY A 78 -20.87 18.86 1.18
C GLY A 78 -21.87 17.74 1.34
N VAL A 79 -22.38 17.71 2.54
CA VAL A 79 -23.78 17.51 2.88
C VAL A 79 -24.24 16.12 3.27
N GLY A 80 -24.79 16.13 4.42
CA GLY A 80 -26.04 15.48 4.62
C GLY A 80 -26.13 14.63 5.85
N LEU A 81 -26.27 15.33 6.95
CA LEU A 81 -26.94 14.79 8.11
C LEU A 81 -28.36 14.43 7.70
N GLU A 82 -28.73 13.16 7.72
CA GLU A 82 -30.13 12.82 7.84
C GLU A 82 -30.31 11.64 8.80
N ASN A 83 -30.97 11.96 9.89
CA ASN A 83 -31.43 11.04 10.92
C ASN A 83 -32.35 9.97 10.32
N GLY A 84 -32.02 8.72 10.54
CA GLY A 84 -32.91 7.59 10.35
C GLY A 84 -32.75 6.62 11.52
N VAL A 85 -33.64 6.76 12.47
CA VAL A 85 -33.88 5.79 13.55
C VAL A 85 -34.36 4.47 12.96
N GLY A 86 -33.70 3.35 13.29
CA GLY A 86 -34.26 2.04 13.01
C GLY A 86 -33.28 0.89 13.21
N ASP A 87 -33.52 0.16 14.27
CA ASP A 87 -33.21 -1.23 14.57
C ASP A 87 -31.78 -1.69 14.86
N SER A 88 -31.67 -2.02 16.13
CA SER A 88 -30.59 -2.74 16.80
C SER A 88 -30.41 -4.13 16.20
N GLU A 89 -29.32 -4.34 15.49
CA GLU A 89 -28.78 -5.68 15.26
C GLU A 89 -27.42 -5.76 15.94
N ALA A 90 -27.24 -6.79 16.73
CA ALA A 90 -26.13 -6.99 17.66
C ALA A 90 -24.78 -6.80 16.97
N ALA A 91 -24.11 -5.67 17.22
CA ALA A 91 -22.74 -5.41 16.83
C ALA A 91 -21.84 -6.40 17.56
N LEU A 92 -21.06 -7.18 16.80
CA LEU A 92 -19.92 -7.93 17.31
C LEU A 92 -18.97 -6.96 18.01
N PRO A 93 -18.31 -7.33 19.13
CA PRO A 93 -17.57 -6.41 19.99
C PRO A 93 -16.32 -5.77 19.38
N GLY A 94 -16.00 -5.97 18.10
CA GLY A 94 -14.92 -5.29 17.39
C GLY A 94 -15.32 -4.02 16.61
N GLY A 95 -16.59 -3.85 16.28
CA GLY A 95 -17.01 -2.76 15.39
C GLY A 95 -17.11 -1.37 16.06
N ALA A 96 -17.26 -1.29 17.38
CA ALA A 96 -17.38 -0.01 18.08
C ALA A 96 -16.01 0.68 18.30
N GLU A 97 -14.97 -0.09 18.52
CA GLU A 97 -13.59 0.44 18.69
C GLU A 97 -13.03 0.92 17.36
N ASP A 98 -13.31 0.20 16.28
CA ASP A 98 -12.89 0.57 14.93
C ASP A 98 -13.54 1.88 14.47
N THR A 99 -14.83 2.05 14.69
CA THR A 99 -15.53 3.30 14.35
C THR A 99 -15.07 4.49 15.19
N ALA A 100 -14.76 4.28 16.47
CA ALA A 100 -14.23 5.32 17.34
C ALA A 100 -12.82 5.77 16.87
N PHE A 101 -11.97 4.83 16.47
CA PHE A 101 -10.65 5.14 15.92
C PHE A 101 -10.73 5.88 14.58
N GLU A 102 -11.65 5.48 13.70
CA GLU A 102 -11.87 6.16 12.41
C GLU A 102 -12.34 7.61 12.60
N GLN A 103 -13.25 7.86 13.55
CA GLN A 103 -13.68 9.21 13.89
C GLN A 103 -12.54 10.06 14.47
N LEU A 104 -11.72 9.47 15.33
CA LEU A 104 -10.53 10.12 15.87
C LEU A 104 -9.52 10.46 14.78
N ALA A 105 -9.25 9.52 13.89
CA ALA A 105 -8.34 9.70 12.75
C ALA A 105 -8.84 10.79 11.81
N SER A 106 -10.14 10.83 11.52
CA SER A 106 -10.77 11.87 10.73
C SER A 106 -10.62 13.24 11.38
N HIS A 107 -10.85 13.34 12.69
CA HIS A 107 -10.66 14.58 13.42
C HIS A 107 -9.20 15.09 13.37
N ILE A 108 -8.24 14.20 13.55
CA ILE A 108 -6.81 14.54 13.43
C ILE A 108 -6.49 14.99 11.99
N GLN A 109 -7.02 14.31 11.01
CA GLN A 109 -6.82 14.65 9.61
C GLN A 109 -7.39 16.04 9.30
N ASP A 110 -8.58 16.36 9.79
CA ASP A 110 -9.19 17.68 9.64
C ASP A 110 -8.34 18.79 10.28
N GLN A 111 -7.79 18.54 11.46
CA GLN A 111 -6.87 19.45 12.14
C GLN A 111 -5.55 19.67 11.36
N LEU A 112 -5.07 18.64 10.65
CA LEU A 112 -3.84 18.71 9.87
C LEU A 112 -4.05 19.23 8.45
N THR A 113 -5.26 19.13 7.88
CA THR A 113 -5.56 19.66 6.55
C THR A 113 -5.90 21.16 6.54
N GLY A 114 -6.20 21.71 7.70
CA GLY A 114 -6.50 23.12 7.87
C GLY A 114 -7.92 23.53 7.46
N THR A 115 -8.44 24.56 8.11
CA THR A 115 -9.80 25.07 7.86
C THR A 115 -9.87 26.22 6.85
N GLY A 116 -8.79 26.45 6.09
CA GLY A 116 -8.76 27.50 5.05
C GLY A 116 -8.58 28.95 5.54
N ALA A 117 -8.57 29.16 6.87
CA ALA A 117 -8.33 30.50 7.48
C ALA A 117 -6.88 30.64 8.00
N GLU A 118 -5.97 29.79 7.56
CA GLU A 118 -4.64 29.67 8.11
C GLU A 118 -3.65 30.66 7.50
N SER A 119 -2.60 30.98 8.27
CA SER A 119 -1.53 31.83 7.79
C SER A 119 -0.78 31.16 6.62
N MET A 120 -0.21 31.94 5.71
CA MET A 120 0.63 31.44 4.61
C MET A 120 1.76 30.53 5.11
N GLN A 121 2.26 30.76 6.31
CA GLN A 121 3.28 29.91 6.95
C GLN A 121 2.75 28.52 7.27
N MET A 122 1.54 28.43 7.82
CA MET A 122 0.90 27.16 8.14
C MET A 122 0.60 26.37 6.85
N MET A 123 0.09 27.02 5.82
CA MET A 123 -0.14 26.37 4.52
C MET A 123 1.16 25.81 3.92
N ASN A 124 2.28 26.51 4.04
CA ASN A 124 3.58 26.01 3.57
C ASN A 124 4.07 24.80 4.39
N LEU A 125 3.81 24.76 5.68
CA LEU A 125 4.15 23.63 6.53
C LEU A 125 3.29 22.40 6.20
N LEU A 126 2.01 22.59 5.98
CA LEU A 126 1.08 21.49 5.66
C LEU A 126 1.33 20.85 4.29
N ARG A 127 2.04 21.49 3.38
CA ARG A 127 2.50 20.88 2.11
C ARG A 127 3.38 19.64 2.32
N HIS A 128 4.06 19.55 3.47
CA HIS A 128 4.90 18.42 3.84
C HIS A 128 4.11 17.23 4.40
N VAL A 129 2.86 17.47 4.81
CA VAL A 129 2.06 16.50 5.54
C VAL A 129 1.11 15.77 4.62
N VAL A 130 1.17 14.45 4.64
CA VAL A 130 0.22 13.57 3.96
C VAL A 130 -0.29 12.56 4.97
N THR A 131 -1.60 12.41 5.08
CA THR A 131 -2.22 11.45 5.98
C THR A 131 -2.83 10.30 5.18
N ARG A 132 -2.73 9.09 5.72
CA ARG A 132 -3.37 7.90 5.16
C ARG A 132 -3.77 6.92 6.25
N MET A 133 -4.90 6.29 6.08
CA MET A 133 -5.33 5.20 6.96
C MET A 133 -4.71 3.87 6.51
N THR A 134 -4.27 3.06 7.47
CA THR A 134 -3.72 1.72 7.25
C THR A 134 -4.28 0.75 8.29
N GLU A 135 -4.02 -0.54 8.12
CA GLU A 135 -4.38 -1.56 9.11
C GLU A 135 -3.69 -1.33 10.47
N GLU A 136 -2.49 -0.76 10.49
CA GLU A 136 -1.73 -0.45 11.70
C GLU A 136 -2.30 0.79 12.42
N GLY A 137 -2.96 1.69 11.69
CA GLY A 137 -3.53 2.92 12.20
C GLY A 137 -3.42 4.10 11.24
N LEU A 138 -3.48 5.33 11.76
CA LEU A 138 -3.34 6.55 10.99
C LEU A 138 -1.86 6.88 10.80
N VAL A 139 -1.39 6.84 9.57
CA VAL A 139 -0.05 7.24 9.17
C VAL A 139 -0.05 8.71 8.78
N ILE A 140 0.78 9.50 9.43
CA ILE A 140 1.07 10.89 9.12
C ILE A 140 2.48 10.94 8.56
N GLU A 141 2.57 11.17 7.25
CA GLU A 141 3.85 11.26 6.56
C GLU A 141 4.33 12.71 6.51
N LEU A 142 5.57 12.93 6.92
CA LEU A 142 6.31 14.19 6.77
C LEU A 142 7.34 13.99 5.65
N THR A 143 7.09 14.57 4.49
CA THR A 143 7.88 14.34 3.27
C THR A 143 8.76 15.54 2.94
N ASP A 144 10.02 15.29 2.55
CA ASP A 144 10.90 16.31 1.99
C ASP A 144 10.33 16.85 0.68
N LEU A 145 10.31 18.15 0.53
CA LEU A 145 10.05 18.81 -0.75
C LEU A 145 11.39 19.26 -1.36
N THR A 146 11.46 19.29 -2.67
CA THR A 146 12.68 19.67 -3.39
C THR A 146 13.13 21.09 -3.06
N ASP A 147 12.16 21.99 -2.84
CA ASP A 147 12.35 23.40 -2.51
C ASP A 147 12.41 23.69 -1.01
N ALA A 148 12.03 22.72 -0.18
CA ALA A 148 11.97 22.89 1.27
C ALA A 148 12.27 21.55 1.96
N PRO A 149 13.53 21.19 2.19
CA PRO A 149 13.89 19.96 2.89
C PRO A 149 13.56 20.07 4.39
N LEU A 150 13.19 18.96 5.01
CA LEU A 150 12.91 18.87 6.45
C LEU A 150 14.18 18.68 7.29
N PHE A 151 15.21 18.11 6.69
CA PHE A 151 16.54 17.94 7.30
C PHE A 151 17.62 18.67 6.52
N GLN A 152 18.71 19.02 7.19
CA GLN A 152 19.87 19.60 6.54
C GLN A 152 20.61 18.52 5.77
N ASP A 153 20.55 18.58 4.44
CA ASP A 153 21.23 17.67 3.49
C ASP A 153 21.26 16.19 3.96
N GLU A 154 22.43 15.59 3.98
CA GLU A 154 22.65 14.19 4.37
C GLU A 154 22.83 13.99 5.88
N THR A 155 22.21 14.85 6.68
CA THR A 155 22.28 14.78 8.13
C THR A 155 20.93 14.49 8.78
N ALA A 156 20.92 14.27 10.07
CA ALA A 156 19.71 14.17 10.89
C ALA A 156 19.40 15.50 11.61
N GLN A 157 20.04 16.61 11.23
CA GLN A 157 19.75 17.91 11.82
C GLN A 157 18.43 18.47 11.27
N PRO A 158 17.46 18.79 12.15
CA PRO A 158 16.15 19.25 11.70
C PRO A 158 16.19 20.69 11.24
N GLN A 159 15.56 20.99 10.13
CA GLN A 159 15.28 22.34 9.66
C GLN A 159 14.16 23.00 10.49
N PRO A 160 14.02 24.30 10.48
CA PRO A 160 12.94 25.01 11.20
C PRO A 160 11.54 24.45 10.88
N ALA A 161 11.26 24.17 9.60
CA ALA A 161 9.99 23.61 9.18
C ALA A 161 9.65 22.29 9.90
N LEU A 162 10.62 21.39 10.09
CA LEU A 162 10.41 20.14 10.82
C LEU A 162 10.12 20.38 12.31
N ARG A 163 10.76 21.36 12.92
CA ARG A 163 10.51 21.71 14.33
C ARG A 163 9.09 22.26 14.53
N ASP A 164 8.64 23.11 13.61
CA ASP A 164 7.30 23.67 13.63
C ASP A 164 6.24 22.57 13.40
N LEU A 165 6.51 21.64 12.46
CA LEU A 165 5.66 20.47 12.22
C LEU A 165 5.61 19.54 13.45
N ALA A 166 6.73 19.28 14.09
CA ALA A 166 6.78 18.47 15.30
C ALA A 166 6.00 19.14 16.45
N ALA A 167 6.09 20.46 16.58
CA ALA A 167 5.31 21.21 17.56
C ALA A 167 3.80 21.16 17.27
N LEU A 168 3.42 21.20 16.00
CA LEU A 168 2.02 21.02 15.57
C LEU A 168 1.53 19.61 15.91
N LEU A 169 2.28 18.59 15.48
CA LEU A 169 1.94 17.18 15.73
C LEU A 169 1.90 16.86 17.24
N GLY A 170 2.84 17.38 18.01
CA GLY A 170 2.85 17.19 19.45
C GLY A 170 1.60 17.74 20.14
N ARG A 171 1.04 18.84 19.63
CA ARG A 171 -0.25 19.39 20.10
C ARG A 171 -1.42 18.50 19.70
N VAL A 172 -1.51 18.18 18.41
CA VAL A 172 -2.62 17.38 17.85
C VAL A 172 -2.66 15.98 18.47
N LEU A 173 -1.49 15.32 18.56
CA LEU A 173 -1.37 13.97 19.13
C LEU A 173 -1.36 13.97 20.66
N GLY A 174 -1.11 15.10 21.31
CA GLY A 174 -1.13 15.24 22.76
C GLY A 174 -2.52 15.00 23.37
N ASP A 175 -3.58 15.35 22.64
CA ASP A 175 -4.96 15.18 23.06
C ASP A 175 -5.49 13.75 22.92
N VAL A 176 -4.71 12.87 22.31
CA VAL A 176 -5.05 11.48 22.04
C VAL A 176 -4.27 10.54 22.95
N ARG A 177 -4.79 9.35 23.23
CA ARG A 177 -4.15 8.38 24.14
C ARG A 177 -3.44 7.23 23.43
N ASN A 178 -3.67 7.06 22.16
CA ASN A 178 -3.11 5.97 21.36
C ASN A 178 -1.59 6.00 21.35
N ASP A 179 -1.00 4.84 21.22
CA ASP A 179 0.43 4.66 21.08
C ASP A 179 0.92 5.11 19.71
N ILE A 180 2.22 5.38 19.59
CA ILE A 180 2.82 5.97 18.41
C ILE A 180 4.02 5.13 17.98
N ALA A 181 4.12 4.90 16.67
CA ALA A 181 5.31 4.37 16.04
C ALA A 181 5.93 5.43 15.10
N ILE A 182 7.25 5.47 14.99
CA ILE A 182 7.96 6.41 14.14
C ILE A 182 8.85 5.63 13.17
N GLY A 183 8.69 5.89 11.88
CA GLY A 183 9.46 5.29 10.79
C GLY A 183 10.29 6.32 10.05
N GLY A 184 11.59 6.07 9.89
CA GLY A 184 12.48 6.92 9.09
C GLY A 184 12.79 6.28 7.74
N HIS A 185 12.63 7.03 6.66
CA HIS A 185 12.94 6.61 5.31
C HIS A 185 13.87 7.60 4.65
N VAL A 186 14.80 7.09 3.86
CA VAL A 186 15.79 7.88 3.12
C VAL A 186 15.82 7.38 1.68
N ARG A 187 15.96 8.32 0.75
CA ARG A 187 16.15 7.99 -0.68
C ARG A 187 17.40 7.12 -0.88
N ALA A 188 17.43 6.33 -1.96
CA ALA A 188 18.62 5.62 -2.36
C ALA A 188 19.75 6.60 -2.78
N TYR A 189 20.96 6.18 -2.53
CA TYR A 189 22.16 6.88 -2.99
C TYR A 189 22.80 6.10 -4.15
N PRO A 190 23.60 6.78 -5.01
CA PRO A 190 24.34 6.09 -6.06
C PRO A 190 25.26 5.00 -5.49
N ASP A 191 25.33 3.84 -6.14
CA ASP A 191 26.14 2.67 -5.74
C ASP A 191 27.66 2.93 -5.67
N VAL A 192 28.11 4.10 -6.13
CA VAL A 192 29.51 4.52 -6.10
C VAL A 192 30.03 4.77 -4.67
N LEU A 193 29.13 4.96 -3.72
CA LEU A 193 29.48 5.16 -2.31
C LEU A 193 29.81 3.81 -1.66
N LYS A 194 31.10 3.58 -1.37
CA LYS A 194 31.59 2.35 -0.71
C LYS A 194 30.97 2.07 0.66
N GLN A 195 30.43 3.08 1.32
CA GLN A 195 29.67 2.98 2.57
C GLN A 195 28.43 3.85 2.43
N SER A 196 27.29 3.20 2.24
CA SER A 196 26.01 3.91 2.18
C SER A 196 25.56 4.26 3.60
N PRO A 197 25.38 5.54 3.95
CA PRO A 197 24.93 5.95 5.28
C PRO A 197 23.42 5.77 5.49
N ILE A 198 22.72 5.14 4.57
CA ILE A 198 21.25 5.13 4.49
C ILE A 198 20.62 4.57 5.77
N TRP A 199 21.12 3.43 6.27
CA TRP A 199 20.59 2.81 7.48
C TRP A 199 20.77 3.70 8.72
N PRO A 200 22.00 4.11 9.09
CA PRO A 200 22.19 4.97 10.24
C PRO A 200 21.53 6.34 10.09
N LEU A 201 21.43 6.87 8.86
CA LEU A 201 20.76 8.15 8.62
C LEU A 201 19.25 8.06 8.83
N SER A 202 18.59 7.01 8.30
CA SER A 202 17.15 6.82 8.47
C SER A 202 16.78 6.64 9.95
N ASP A 203 17.57 5.89 10.69
CA ASP A 203 17.40 5.68 12.12
C ASP A 203 17.63 6.99 12.91
N ALA A 204 18.72 7.70 12.65
CA ALA A 204 19.01 8.97 13.29
C ALA A 204 17.94 10.03 13.05
N ARG A 205 17.36 10.11 11.83
CA ARG A 205 16.25 11.01 11.50
C ARG A 205 14.98 10.65 12.26
N ALA A 206 14.64 9.35 12.37
CA ALA A 206 13.50 8.89 13.15
C ALA A 206 13.66 9.25 14.63
N HIS A 207 14.85 9.05 15.20
CA HIS A 207 15.14 9.45 16.58
C HIS A 207 15.12 10.97 16.79
N THR A 208 15.54 11.76 15.80
CA THR A 208 15.41 13.22 15.86
C THR A 208 13.96 13.65 15.96
N VAL A 209 13.07 13.06 15.16
CA VAL A 209 11.63 13.36 15.24
C VAL A 209 11.02 12.91 16.56
N ARG A 210 11.41 11.73 17.06
CA ARG A 210 11.04 11.30 18.41
C ARG A 210 11.36 12.38 19.45
N ASN A 211 12.61 12.84 19.50
CA ASN A 211 13.05 13.85 20.45
C ASN A 211 12.29 15.17 20.31
N LEU A 212 11.96 15.59 19.08
CA LEU A 212 11.17 16.79 18.83
C LEU A 212 9.73 16.66 19.32
N LEU A 213 9.10 15.49 19.14
CA LEU A 213 7.75 15.21 19.64
C LEU A 213 7.72 15.18 21.18
N GLU A 214 8.70 14.56 21.82
CA GLU A 214 8.85 14.58 23.28
C GLU A 214 8.99 16.01 23.82
N GLN A 215 9.78 16.85 23.16
CA GLN A 215 9.90 18.28 23.50
C GLN A 215 8.58 19.06 23.30
N SER A 216 7.70 18.56 22.45
CA SER A 216 6.42 19.17 22.10
C SER A 216 5.24 18.66 22.94
N ARG A 217 5.49 18.16 24.15
CA ARG A 217 4.52 17.64 25.13
C ARG A 217 3.94 16.25 24.84
N LEU A 218 4.49 15.50 23.91
CA LEU A 218 4.11 14.10 23.75
C LEU A 218 4.76 13.26 24.86
N ASP A 219 3.95 12.40 25.52
CA ASP A 219 4.46 11.47 26.55
C ASP A 219 5.37 10.42 25.85
N ASP A 220 6.61 10.28 26.34
CA ASP A 220 7.61 9.34 25.82
C ASP A 220 7.14 7.88 25.90
N LYS A 221 6.30 7.55 26.91
CA LYS A 221 5.73 6.21 27.10
C LYS A 221 4.81 5.77 25.98
N ARG A 222 4.25 6.71 25.23
CA ARG A 222 3.39 6.43 24.08
C ARG A 222 4.17 6.06 22.83
N ILE A 223 5.47 6.36 22.79
CA ILE A 223 6.31 6.02 21.63
C ILE A 223 6.80 4.59 21.79
N GLN A 224 6.07 3.65 21.21
CA GLN A 224 6.37 2.22 21.31
C GLN A 224 7.54 1.78 20.42
N ARG A 225 7.67 2.41 19.24
CA ARG A 225 8.64 1.95 18.23
C ARG A 225 9.22 3.13 17.46
N VAL A 226 10.56 3.11 17.30
CA VAL A 226 11.29 3.98 16.40
C VAL A 226 12.14 3.09 15.49
N THR A 227 11.99 3.23 14.17
CA THR A 227 12.63 2.32 13.21
C THR A 227 13.13 3.07 11.99
N GLY A 228 14.40 2.86 11.62
CA GLY A 228 14.93 3.25 10.32
C GLY A 228 14.64 2.18 9.27
N PHE A 229 14.06 2.56 8.14
CA PHE A 229 13.75 1.66 7.03
C PHE A 229 14.71 1.81 5.85
N ALA A 230 15.68 2.72 5.96
CA ALA A 230 16.59 3.03 4.86
C ALA A 230 15.82 3.37 3.56
N ASP A 231 16.23 2.79 2.43
CA ASP A 231 15.61 2.92 1.11
C ASP A 231 14.71 1.72 0.73
N ARG A 232 14.30 0.91 1.73
CA ARG A 232 13.58 -0.35 1.47
C ARG A 232 12.11 -0.18 1.09
N ARG A 233 11.53 0.97 1.42
CA ARG A 233 10.11 1.27 1.17
C ARG A 233 10.02 2.58 0.40
N ASN A 234 10.30 2.54 -0.90
CA ASN A 234 10.21 3.71 -1.76
C ASN A 234 8.76 4.08 -2.04
N ARG A 235 8.45 5.36 -2.06
CA ARG A 235 7.16 5.90 -2.47
C ARG A 235 7.13 6.23 -3.96
N SER A 236 8.24 6.76 -4.47
CA SER A 236 8.43 7.03 -5.90
C SER A 236 9.04 5.82 -6.60
N GLN A 237 8.72 5.66 -7.90
CA GLN A 237 9.36 4.66 -8.77
C GLN A 237 10.86 4.92 -8.93
N ASN A 238 11.29 6.18 -8.81
CA ASN A 238 12.70 6.53 -8.79
C ASN A 238 13.22 6.43 -7.34
N PRO A 239 14.10 5.46 -7.02
CA PRO A 239 14.61 5.31 -5.66
C PRO A 239 15.39 6.51 -5.13
N MET A 240 15.95 7.33 -6.03
CA MET A 240 16.75 8.52 -5.68
C MET A 240 15.91 9.80 -5.54
N ASP A 241 14.59 9.71 -5.73
CA ASP A 241 13.68 10.83 -5.61
C ASP A 241 13.70 11.42 -4.19
N PRO A 242 13.81 12.76 -4.03
CA PRO A 242 13.70 13.42 -2.72
C PRO A 242 12.45 13.06 -1.92
N MET A 243 11.34 12.77 -2.58
CA MET A 243 10.09 12.34 -1.93
C MET A 243 10.21 11.00 -1.16
N ASN A 244 11.28 10.24 -1.39
CA ASN A 244 11.56 9.05 -0.60
C ASN A 244 12.17 9.38 0.77
N ASN A 245 12.71 10.59 0.95
CA ASN A 245 13.07 11.12 2.26
C ASN A 245 11.78 11.50 2.99
N ARG A 246 11.39 10.72 3.96
CA ARG A 246 10.19 11.00 4.74
C ARG A 246 10.27 10.39 6.13
N ILE A 247 9.50 10.94 7.03
CA ILE A 247 9.23 10.35 8.35
C ILE A 247 7.75 9.99 8.40
N GLU A 248 7.47 8.79 8.83
CA GLU A 248 6.11 8.31 9.10
C GLU A 248 5.87 8.32 10.62
N VAL A 249 4.91 9.09 11.07
CA VAL A 249 4.39 9.05 12.45
C VAL A 249 3.07 8.31 12.40
N ILE A 250 3.01 7.16 13.04
CA ILE A 250 1.87 6.25 12.98
C ILE A 250 1.16 6.27 14.32
N LEU A 251 -0.07 6.75 14.33
CA LEU A 251 -0.96 6.61 15.48
C LEU A 251 -1.55 5.20 15.44
N LEU A 252 -1.13 4.36 16.39
CA LEU A 252 -1.52 2.95 16.44
C LEU A 252 -2.99 2.81 16.85
N ARG A 253 -3.63 1.83 16.27
CA ARG A 253 -5.03 1.50 16.52
C ARG A 253 -5.23 0.84 17.90
#